data_87d1f01a299c62aef0803e407f5bf3cd
#
_entry.id   87d1f01a299c62aef0803e407f5bf3cd
#
_cell.length_a   1.000
_cell.length_b   1.000
_cell.length_c   1.000
_cell.angle_alpha   90.00
_cell.angle_beta   90.00
_cell.angle_gamma   90.00
#
_symmetry.space_group_name_H-M   'P 1'
#
loop_
_entity.id
_entity.type
_entity.pdbx_description
1 polymer ?
#
loop_
_entity_poly.entity_id
_entity_poly.type
_entity_poly.pdbx_seq_one_letter_code
_entity_poly.pdbx_strand_id
1 'polypeptide(L)'
;MAGKVKAICLSKKKGTAKIPVEKIEVIENYGFKNDAHAGSWHRQVSLLSYETREAFKQMGSTVEDGSFGENLLISGIDFNEIEIGTRLKIGDVILEITQLGKSCHNHCVIYHQVGKCIMPTNGLFSRVLKGGTIQLNDSAEVLKERDKRLRVAILTLSDKGSQGLREDLSGSYIQDYFKERGYYVTSYEILPDEQVLIEQALINLSDRCHNDLIITTG
;
A
#
# COMPACT_ATOMS: atom_id res chain seq x y z
N MET A 1 -2.78 -21.56 -2.78
CA MET A 1 -4.06 -21.49 -2.04
C MET A 1 -4.88 -20.38 -2.68
N ALA A 2 -6.17 -20.60 -2.92
CA ALA A 2 -7.06 -19.61 -3.49
C ALA A 2 -7.93 -19.03 -2.37
N GLY A 3 -7.85 -17.73 -2.20
CA GLY A 3 -8.69 -16.97 -1.30
C GLY A 3 -9.88 -16.34 -2.03
N LYS A 4 -10.68 -15.55 -1.30
CA LYS A 4 -11.84 -14.82 -1.85
C LYS A 4 -11.90 -13.39 -1.29
N VAL A 5 -12.34 -12.47 -2.14
CA VAL A 5 -12.69 -11.11 -1.72
C VAL A 5 -13.98 -11.12 -0.92
N LYS A 6 -13.90 -10.74 0.36
CA LYS A 6 -15.03 -10.68 1.31
C LYS A 6 -15.62 -9.29 1.43
N ALA A 7 -14.82 -8.26 1.33
CA ALA A 7 -15.29 -6.89 1.26
C ALA A 7 -14.36 -6.03 0.41
N ILE A 8 -14.95 -5.01 -0.20
CA ILE A 8 -14.29 -3.96 -0.97
C ILE A 8 -14.73 -2.64 -0.37
N CYS A 9 -13.78 -1.81 0.07
CA CYS A 9 -14.09 -0.59 0.78
C CYS A 9 -13.32 0.60 0.22
N LEU A 10 -13.94 1.76 0.17
CA LEU A 10 -13.31 3.00 -0.26
C LEU A 10 -13.75 4.20 0.60
N SER A 11 -12.94 5.23 0.66
CA SER A 11 -13.29 6.50 1.29
C SER A 11 -12.89 7.68 0.41
N LYS A 12 -13.68 8.76 0.47
CA LYS A 12 -13.39 10.02 -0.23
C LYS A 12 -12.44 10.93 0.56
N LYS A 13 -12.13 10.58 1.83
CA LYS A 13 -11.30 11.39 2.72
C LYS A 13 -10.28 10.51 3.45
N LYS A 14 -9.04 10.97 3.51
CA LYS A 14 -7.97 10.29 4.27
C LYS A 14 -8.25 10.30 5.77
N GLY A 15 -7.83 9.23 6.47
CA GLY A 15 -7.98 9.12 7.94
C GLY A 15 -9.39 8.82 8.43
N THR A 16 -10.32 8.43 7.54
CA THR A 16 -11.68 8.00 7.89
C THR A 16 -11.87 6.52 7.59
N ALA A 17 -12.84 5.87 8.26
CA ALA A 17 -13.30 4.54 7.89
C ALA A 17 -13.75 4.52 6.42
N LYS A 18 -13.55 3.38 5.78
CA LYS A 18 -13.97 3.18 4.39
C LYS A 18 -15.39 2.58 4.35
N ILE A 19 -16.12 2.84 3.28
CA ILE A 19 -17.50 2.39 3.08
C ILE A 19 -17.48 1.22 2.12
N PRO A 20 -18.19 0.11 2.43
CA PRO A 20 -18.30 -1.05 1.55
C PRO A 20 -18.96 -0.73 0.21
N VAL A 21 -18.47 -1.37 -0.85
CA VAL A 21 -19.06 -1.36 -2.20
C VAL A 21 -19.03 -2.75 -2.80
N GLU A 22 -19.89 -3.03 -3.78
CA GLU A 22 -19.97 -4.36 -4.41
C GLU A 22 -18.85 -4.62 -5.42
N LYS A 23 -18.41 -3.57 -6.10
CA LYS A 23 -17.35 -3.62 -7.12
C LYS A 23 -16.58 -2.31 -7.19
N ILE A 24 -15.36 -2.38 -7.71
CA ILE A 24 -14.49 -1.22 -7.88
C ILE A 24 -13.64 -1.34 -9.16
N GLU A 25 -13.46 -0.24 -9.86
CA GLU A 25 -12.47 -0.11 -10.91
C GLU A 25 -11.11 0.18 -10.28
N VAL A 26 -10.11 -0.60 -10.66
CA VAL A 26 -8.71 -0.51 -10.18
C VAL A 26 -7.84 0.00 -11.31
N ILE A 27 -7.17 1.12 -11.08
CA ILE A 27 -6.34 1.80 -12.08
C ILE A 27 -4.88 1.42 -11.85
N GLU A 28 -4.22 0.97 -12.93
CA GLU A 28 -2.79 0.62 -12.92
C GLU A 28 -1.94 1.79 -12.43
N ASN A 29 -0.93 1.48 -11.59
CA ASN A 29 -0.03 2.44 -10.94
C ASN A 29 -0.72 3.59 -10.17
N TYR A 30 -1.99 3.42 -9.81
CA TYR A 30 -2.76 4.46 -9.13
C TYR A 30 -3.58 3.95 -7.94
N GLY A 31 -4.31 2.83 -8.08
CA GLY A 31 -5.15 2.26 -7.01
C GLY A 31 -6.64 2.26 -7.33
N PHE A 32 -7.48 2.29 -6.30
CA PHE A 32 -8.93 2.29 -6.44
C PHE A 32 -9.44 3.63 -6.97
N LYS A 33 -10.23 3.61 -8.02
CA LYS A 33 -10.87 4.81 -8.58
C LYS A 33 -11.71 5.52 -7.51
N ASN A 34 -11.49 6.82 -7.35
CA ASN A 34 -12.16 7.67 -6.37
C ASN A 34 -11.85 7.37 -4.88
N ASP A 35 -10.86 6.53 -4.58
CA ASP A 35 -10.38 6.38 -3.19
C ASP A 35 -9.39 7.50 -2.83
N ALA A 36 -9.51 8.04 -1.62
CA ALA A 36 -8.66 9.13 -1.16
C ALA A 36 -7.17 8.76 -1.00
N HIS A 37 -6.86 7.46 -0.93
CA HIS A 37 -5.49 6.96 -0.82
C HIS A 37 -4.90 6.53 -2.17
N ALA A 38 -5.69 6.59 -3.27
CA ALA A 38 -5.18 6.35 -4.62
C ALA A 38 -4.15 7.44 -5.01
N GLY A 39 -3.15 7.05 -5.79
CA GLY A 39 -2.09 7.94 -6.25
C GLY A 39 -0.82 7.19 -6.66
N SER A 40 0.16 7.94 -7.16
CA SER A 40 1.45 7.40 -7.65
C SER A 40 2.45 7.13 -6.53
N TRP A 41 2.07 6.35 -5.55
CA TRP A 41 2.90 5.95 -4.41
C TRP A 41 2.82 4.43 -4.18
N HIS A 42 3.57 3.89 -3.21
CA HIS A 42 3.66 2.45 -3.03
C HIS A 42 2.49 1.81 -2.24
N ARG A 43 1.64 2.61 -1.57
CA ARG A 43 0.49 2.12 -0.78
C ARG A 43 -0.84 2.46 -1.43
N GLN A 44 -1.01 2.06 -2.68
CA GLN A 44 -2.20 2.39 -3.50
C GLN A 44 -3.45 1.65 -3.04
N VAL A 45 -3.29 0.40 -2.57
CA VAL A 45 -4.38 -0.44 -2.07
C VAL A 45 -3.95 -1.08 -0.76
N SER A 46 -4.80 -1.01 0.26
CA SER A 46 -4.58 -1.65 1.56
C SER A 46 -5.42 -2.90 1.71
N LEU A 47 -4.82 -3.97 2.24
CA LEU A 47 -5.46 -5.26 2.41
C LEU A 47 -5.40 -5.68 3.87
N LEU A 48 -6.41 -6.45 4.30
CA LEU A 48 -6.49 -7.06 5.61
C LEU A 48 -7.07 -8.47 5.48
N SER A 49 -6.59 -9.42 6.29
CA SER A 49 -7.18 -10.75 6.37
C SER A 49 -8.58 -10.66 6.98
N TYR A 50 -9.53 -11.32 6.32
CA TYR A 50 -10.89 -11.45 6.83
C TYR A 50 -10.90 -12.20 8.17
N GLU A 51 -10.11 -13.25 8.31
CA GLU A 51 -9.99 -14.05 9.53
C GLU A 51 -9.44 -13.21 10.69
N THR A 52 -8.43 -12.38 10.44
CA THR A 52 -7.87 -11.47 11.45
C THR A 52 -8.91 -10.44 11.91
N ARG A 53 -9.70 -9.88 10.97
CA ARG A 53 -10.78 -8.95 11.31
C ARG A 53 -11.89 -9.64 12.12
N GLU A 54 -12.28 -10.86 11.73
CA GLU A 54 -13.28 -11.63 12.46
C GLU A 54 -12.82 -11.99 13.88
N ALA A 55 -11.57 -12.44 14.04
CA ALA A 55 -10.98 -12.69 15.35
C ALA A 55 -11.00 -11.43 16.23
N PHE A 56 -10.71 -10.27 15.66
CA PHE A 56 -10.77 -9.00 16.38
C PHE A 56 -12.22 -8.65 16.79
N LYS A 57 -13.20 -8.90 15.92
CA LYS A 57 -14.63 -8.69 16.22
C LYS A 57 -15.11 -9.58 17.37
N GLN A 58 -14.67 -10.85 17.40
CA GLN A 58 -15.00 -11.80 18.48
C GLN A 58 -14.44 -11.39 19.86
N MET A 59 -13.41 -10.54 19.92
CA MET A 59 -12.93 -9.97 21.18
C MET A 59 -13.81 -8.84 21.75
N GLY A 60 -15.02 -8.64 21.22
CA GLY A 60 -15.99 -7.69 21.73
C GLY A 60 -15.97 -6.31 21.05
N SER A 61 -15.32 -6.20 19.90
CA SER A 61 -15.27 -4.95 19.15
C SER A 61 -16.39 -4.83 18.12
N THR A 62 -17.00 -3.65 18.01
CA THR A 62 -18.02 -3.34 16.99
C THR A 62 -17.36 -2.79 15.72
N VAL A 63 -16.59 -3.65 15.04
CA VAL A 63 -15.92 -3.27 13.78
C VAL A 63 -16.70 -3.82 12.58
N GLU A 64 -16.86 -2.98 11.58
CA GLU A 64 -17.46 -3.30 10.30
C GLU A 64 -16.40 -3.30 9.18
N ASP A 65 -16.78 -3.72 7.99
CA ASP A 65 -15.89 -3.69 6.82
C ASP A 65 -15.45 -2.25 6.53
N GLY A 66 -14.16 -2.03 6.36
CA GLY A 66 -13.58 -0.69 6.17
C GLY A 66 -13.23 0.06 7.45
N SER A 67 -13.56 -0.47 8.64
CA SER A 67 -13.34 0.20 9.93
C SER A 67 -11.87 0.53 10.20
N PHE A 68 -10.93 -0.27 9.72
CA PHE A 68 -9.48 -0.04 9.88
C PHE A 68 -8.86 0.76 8.73
N GLY A 69 -9.69 1.19 7.75
CA GLY A 69 -9.26 1.91 6.57
C GLY A 69 -8.72 0.99 5.46
N GLU A 70 -8.96 -0.31 5.56
CA GLU A 70 -8.62 -1.28 4.52
C GLU A 70 -9.49 -1.10 3.27
N ASN A 71 -8.89 -1.39 2.10
CA ASN A 71 -9.59 -1.42 0.82
C ASN A 71 -10.19 -2.81 0.53
N LEU A 72 -9.46 -3.86 0.88
CA LEU A 72 -9.85 -5.24 0.64
C LEU A 72 -9.78 -6.07 1.90
N LEU A 73 -10.85 -6.83 2.16
CA LEU A 73 -10.83 -7.99 3.07
C LEU A 73 -10.76 -9.25 2.23
N ILE A 74 -9.73 -10.07 2.46
CA ILE A 74 -9.50 -11.31 1.73
C ILE A 74 -9.48 -12.47 2.71
N SER A 75 -10.25 -13.53 2.41
CA SER A 75 -10.24 -14.79 3.18
C SER A 75 -9.42 -15.87 2.48
N GLY A 76 -8.98 -16.86 3.25
CA GLY A 76 -8.37 -18.09 2.73
C GLY A 76 -6.93 -17.94 2.26
N ILE A 77 -6.28 -16.82 2.53
CA ILE A 77 -4.85 -16.58 2.34
C ILE A 77 -4.25 -16.26 3.70
N ASP A 78 -3.20 -16.98 4.09
CA ASP A 78 -2.43 -16.63 5.30
C ASP A 78 -1.54 -15.41 5.02
N PHE A 79 -1.91 -14.26 5.58
CA PHE A 79 -1.17 -13.02 5.42
C PHE A 79 0.19 -13.02 6.14
N ASN A 80 0.41 -13.94 7.10
CA ASN A 80 1.70 -14.09 7.76
C ASN A 80 2.77 -14.71 6.84
N GLU A 81 2.33 -15.46 5.81
CA GLU A 81 3.18 -16.06 4.79
C GLU A 81 3.49 -15.11 3.62
N ILE A 82 2.91 -13.91 3.64
CA ILE A 82 3.08 -12.93 2.56
C ILE A 82 4.32 -12.08 2.81
N GLU A 83 5.20 -12.04 1.83
CA GLU A 83 6.39 -11.20 1.82
C GLU A 83 6.24 -9.99 0.89
N ILE A 84 7.08 -8.98 1.08
CA ILE A 84 7.18 -7.85 0.15
C ILE A 84 7.66 -8.36 -1.21
N GLY A 85 7.03 -7.85 -2.29
CA GLY A 85 7.22 -8.33 -3.66
C GLY A 85 6.32 -9.50 -4.04
N THR A 86 5.57 -10.09 -3.09
CA THR A 86 4.54 -11.08 -3.41
C THR A 86 3.48 -10.45 -4.31
N ARG A 87 3.06 -11.17 -5.34
CA ARG A 87 1.98 -10.75 -6.23
C ARG A 87 0.70 -11.50 -5.92
N LEU A 88 -0.38 -10.75 -5.81
CA LEU A 88 -1.74 -11.28 -5.68
C LEU A 88 -2.52 -11.00 -6.96
N LYS A 89 -3.11 -12.04 -7.53
CA LYS A 89 -4.07 -11.92 -8.63
C LYS A 89 -5.48 -11.97 -8.06
N ILE A 90 -6.30 -10.96 -8.37
CA ILE A 90 -7.70 -10.87 -7.96
C ILE A 90 -8.53 -10.58 -9.22
N GLY A 91 -9.25 -11.58 -9.72
CA GLY A 91 -9.82 -11.52 -11.06
C GLY A 91 -8.74 -11.25 -12.10
N ASP A 92 -8.84 -10.13 -12.84
CA ASP A 92 -7.82 -9.69 -13.81
C ASP A 92 -6.79 -8.71 -13.24
N VAL A 93 -7.01 -8.22 -12.02
CA VAL A 93 -6.13 -7.26 -11.33
C VAL A 93 -4.92 -7.98 -10.75
N ILE A 94 -3.74 -7.38 -10.88
CA ILE A 94 -2.51 -7.85 -10.23
C ILE A 94 -2.02 -6.77 -9.28
N LEU A 95 -1.95 -7.14 -8.01
CA LEU A 95 -1.38 -6.31 -6.94
C LEU A 95 -0.02 -6.86 -6.55
N GLU A 96 0.93 -5.98 -6.26
CA GLU A 96 2.21 -6.37 -5.65
C GLU A 96 2.30 -5.78 -4.25
N ILE A 97 2.59 -6.63 -3.27
CA ILE A 97 2.78 -6.22 -1.89
C ILE A 97 4.07 -5.40 -1.77
N THR A 98 3.94 -4.19 -1.26
CA THR A 98 5.02 -3.21 -1.15
C THR A 98 5.40 -2.90 0.29
N GLN A 99 4.50 -3.20 1.25
CA GLN A 99 4.76 -2.94 2.66
C GLN A 99 3.92 -3.87 3.54
N LEU A 100 4.51 -4.33 4.65
CA LEU A 100 3.86 -5.07 5.74
C LEU A 100 3.67 -4.14 6.93
N GLY A 101 2.44 -4.03 7.41
CA GLY A 101 2.11 -3.12 8.51
C GLY A 101 2.34 -1.64 8.20
N LYS A 102 2.10 -0.79 9.17
CA LYS A 102 2.44 0.63 9.12
C LYS A 102 2.70 1.21 10.50
N SER A 103 3.62 2.17 10.66
CA SER A 103 3.67 3.01 11.86
C SER A 103 2.57 4.06 11.79
N CYS A 104 1.86 4.23 12.91
CA CYS A 104 0.99 5.38 13.11
C CYS A 104 1.63 6.23 14.21
N HIS A 105 2.13 7.40 13.88
CA HIS A 105 2.73 8.32 14.85
C HIS A 105 1.68 8.96 15.77
N ASN A 106 0.47 9.15 15.25
CA ASN A 106 -0.67 9.66 16.00
C ASN A 106 -1.85 8.71 15.86
N HIS A 107 -2.63 8.56 16.91
CA HIS A 107 -3.89 7.83 16.86
C HIS A 107 -4.86 8.56 15.92
N CYS A 108 -5.26 7.92 14.84
CA CYS A 108 -6.23 8.47 13.91
C CYS A 108 -7.67 8.30 14.42
N VAL A 109 -8.63 8.89 13.72
CA VAL A 109 -10.05 8.75 14.05
C VAL A 109 -10.48 7.29 14.19
N ILE A 110 -9.96 6.41 13.35
CA ILE A 110 -10.22 4.95 13.40
C ILE A 110 -9.77 4.35 14.75
N TYR A 111 -8.57 4.70 15.21
CA TYR A 111 -8.08 4.22 16.51
C TYR A 111 -8.98 4.70 17.66
N HIS A 112 -9.39 5.95 17.64
CA HIS A 112 -10.27 6.51 18.68
C HIS A 112 -11.67 5.88 18.68
N GLN A 113 -12.18 5.50 17.52
CA GLN A 113 -13.49 4.84 17.39
C GLN A 113 -13.46 3.38 17.84
N VAL A 114 -12.38 2.67 17.53
CA VAL A 114 -12.27 1.21 17.74
C VAL A 114 -11.47 0.87 19.01
N GLY A 115 -10.69 1.81 19.56
CA GLY A 115 -9.84 1.63 20.74
C GLY A 115 -8.51 0.93 20.43
N LYS A 116 -8.42 0.17 19.34
CA LYS A 116 -7.22 -0.51 18.85
C LYS A 116 -7.23 -0.50 17.33
N CYS A 117 -6.06 -0.72 16.71
CA CYS A 117 -5.96 -0.85 15.26
C CYS A 117 -5.01 -2.00 14.92
N ILE A 118 -5.46 -2.90 14.05
CA ILE A 118 -4.69 -4.07 13.60
C ILE A 118 -3.89 -3.79 12.31
N MET A 119 -4.14 -2.68 11.62
CA MET A 119 -3.38 -2.30 10.41
C MET A 119 -1.87 -2.12 10.64
N PRO A 120 -1.40 -1.64 11.83
CA PRO A 120 0.03 -1.55 12.08
C PRO A 120 0.78 -2.88 12.03
N THR A 121 0.13 -3.98 12.43
CA THR A 121 0.75 -5.30 12.53
C THR A 121 0.30 -6.27 11.45
N ASN A 122 -0.96 -6.20 11.02
CA ASN A 122 -1.59 -7.20 10.15
C ASN A 122 -2.02 -6.63 8.78
N GLY A 123 -1.89 -5.31 8.57
CA GLY A 123 -2.22 -4.70 7.30
C GLY A 123 -1.15 -4.97 6.24
N LEU A 124 -1.57 -5.25 5.02
CA LEU A 124 -0.70 -5.27 3.85
C LEU A 124 -1.00 -4.06 2.97
N PHE A 125 0.01 -3.55 2.33
CA PHE A 125 -0.13 -2.48 1.36
C PHE A 125 0.46 -2.90 0.03
N SER A 126 -0.18 -2.49 -1.05
CA SER A 126 0.20 -2.91 -2.38
C SER A 126 0.12 -1.76 -3.38
N ARG A 127 0.83 -1.95 -4.48
CA ARG A 127 0.64 -1.18 -5.71
C ARG A 127 -0.05 -2.02 -6.77
N VAL A 128 -0.68 -1.38 -7.72
CA VAL A 128 -1.39 -2.01 -8.83
C VAL A 128 -0.43 -2.19 -9.99
N LEU A 129 -0.10 -3.44 -10.33
CA LEU A 129 0.72 -3.77 -11.51
C LEU A 129 -0.13 -3.92 -12.77
N LYS A 130 -1.38 -4.37 -12.62
CA LYS A 130 -2.35 -4.47 -13.72
C LYS A 130 -3.72 -4.06 -13.19
N GLY A 131 -4.32 -3.11 -13.85
CA GLY A 131 -5.67 -2.63 -13.55
C GLY A 131 -6.77 -3.57 -14.04
N GLY A 132 -8.01 -3.26 -13.69
CA GLY A 132 -9.19 -4.04 -14.02
C GLY A 132 -10.35 -3.75 -13.09
N THR A 133 -11.23 -4.69 -12.90
CA THR A 133 -12.37 -4.60 -11.96
C THR A 133 -12.25 -5.69 -10.91
N ILE A 134 -12.48 -5.34 -9.65
CA ILE A 134 -12.64 -6.29 -8.55
C ILE A 134 -14.09 -6.23 -8.08
N GLN A 135 -14.69 -7.40 -7.85
CA GLN A 135 -16.04 -7.54 -7.29
C GLN A 135 -16.04 -8.53 -6.12
N LEU A 136 -17.10 -8.49 -5.33
CA LEU A 136 -17.28 -9.41 -4.21
C LEU A 136 -17.24 -10.86 -4.70
N ASN A 137 -16.59 -11.73 -3.91
CA ASN A 137 -16.34 -13.14 -4.16
C ASN A 137 -15.37 -13.46 -5.30
N ASP A 138 -14.72 -12.48 -5.93
CA ASP A 138 -13.61 -12.76 -6.84
C ASP A 138 -12.56 -13.62 -6.15
N SER A 139 -11.97 -14.55 -6.92
CA SER A 139 -10.85 -15.36 -6.43
C SER A 139 -9.63 -14.48 -6.22
N ALA A 140 -8.91 -14.72 -5.14
CA ALA A 140 -7.62 -14.12 -4.84
C ALA A 140 -6.57 -15.23 -4.78
N GLU A 141 -5.52 -15.09 -5.58
CA GLU A 141 -4.47 -16.10 -5.72
C GLU A 141 -3.09 -15.48 -5.50
N VAL A 142 -2.25 -16.16 -4.69
CA VAL A 142 -0.84 -15.82 -4.56
C VAL A 142 -0.12 -16.35 -5.79
N LEU A 143 0.44 -15.45 -6.60
CA LEU A 143 1.28 -15.84 -7.73
C LEU A 143 2.66 -16.26 -7.21
N LYS A 144 3.17 -17.40 -7.67
CA LYS A 144 4.46 -17.95 -7.21
C LYS A 144 5.68 -17.19 -7.71
N GLU A 145 5.52 -16.31 -8.69
CA GLU A 145 6.62 -15.53 -9.26
C GLU A 145 6.83 -14.25 -8.47
N ARG A 146 7.95 -14.18 -7.77
CA ARG A 146 8.48 -12.97 -7.16
C ARG A 146 9.36 -12.24 -8.18
N ASP A 147 9.26 -10.94 -8.25
CA ASP A 147 10.23 -10.13 -8.99
C ASP A 147 11.60 -10.21 -8.29
N LYS A 148 12.59 -10.78 -9.00
CA LYS A 148 13.95 -10.99 -8.47
C LYS A 148 14.89 -9.82 -8.74
N ARG A 149 14.42 -8.76 -9.42
CA ARG A 149 15.24 -7.58 -9.67
C ARG A 149 15.57 -6.86 -8.36
N LEU A 150 16.76 -6.26 -8.29
CA LEU A 150 17.12 -5.40 -7.17
C LEU A 150 16.13 -4.23 -7.06
N ARG A 151 15.67 -3.98 -5.86
CA ARG A 151 14.64 -3.00 -5.50
C ARG A 151 15.30 -1.68 -5.19
N VAL A 152 14.93 -0.64 -5.92
CA VAL A 152 15.49 0.71 -5.76
C VAL A 152 14.39 1.68 -5.36
N ALA A 153 14.60 2.43 -4.28
CA ALA A 153 13.79 3.59 -3.91
C ALA A 153 14.58 4.87 -4.20
N ILE A 154 13.88 5.91 -4.63
CA ILE A 154 14.46 7.22 -4.93
C ILE A 154 13.76 8.25 -4.07
N LEU A 155 14.56 9.09 -3.40
CA LEU A 155 14.09 10.13 -2.50
C LEU A 155 14.76 11.45 -2.88
N THR A 156 13.99 12.40 -3.39
CA THR A 156 14.44 13.75 -3.65
C THR A 156 14.13 14.65 -2.45
N LEU A 157 15.13 15.36 -1.96
CA LEU A 157 15.01 16.28 -0.83
C LEU A 157 14.95 17.70 -1.39
N SER A 158 13.79 18.34 -1.33
CA SER A 158 13.61 19.67 -1.90
C SER A 158 12.33 20.34 -1.37
N ASP A 159 12.47 21.48 -0.69
CA ASP A 159 11.33 22.28 -0.22
C ASP A 159 10.44 22.74 -1.37
N LYS A 160 11.04 23.25 -2.44
CA LYS A 160 10.27 23.74 -3.61
C LYS A 160 9.66 22.58 -4.41
N GLY A 161 10.38 21.46 -4.52
CA GLY A 161 9.88 20.27 -5.20
C GLY A 161 8.70 19.65 -4.48
N SER A 162 8.75 19.52 -3.15
CA SER A 162 7.68 18.95 -2.34
C SER A 162 6.38 19.76 -2.39
N GLN A 163 6.49 21.06 -2.65
CA GLN A 163 5.37 21.99 -2.83
C GLN A 163 4.88 22.08 -4.29
N GLY A 164 5.51 21.37 -5.23
CA GLY A 164 5.20 21.45 -6.66
C GLY A 164 5.62 22.75 -7.33
N LEU A 165 6.48 23.56 -6.69
CA LEU A 165 6.98 24.84 -7.20
C LEU A 165 8.20 24.70 -8.11
N ARG A 166 8.79 23.50 -8.17
CA ARG A 166 9.95 23.17 -8.98
C ARG A 166 9.81 21.73 -9.49
N GLU A 167 10.08 21.55 -10.77
CA GLU A 167 10.17 20.22 -11.37
C GLU A 167 11.45 19.50 -10.89
N ASP A 168 11.30 18.22 -10.53
CA ASP A 168 12.41 17.38 -10.10
C ASP A 168 13.04 16.64 -11.28
N LEU A 169 13.99 17.30 -11.94
CA LEU A 169 14.75 16.72 -13.04
C LEU A 169 15.75 15.66 -12.57
N SER A 170 16.31 15.80 -11.36
CA SER A 170 17.31 14.90 -10.81
C SER A 170 16.70 13.53 -10.47
N GLY A 171 15.62 13.53 -9.70
CA GLY A 171 14.94 12.29 -9.31
C GLY A 171 14.32 11.57 -10.52
N SER A 172 13.74 12.32 -11.46
CA SER A 172 13.22 11.77 -12.72
C SER A 172 14.32 11.09 -13.53
N TYR A 173 15.47 11.75 -13.70
CA TYR A 173 16.62 11.18 -14.40
C TYR A 173 17.13 9.89 -13.73
N ILE A 174 17.26 9.90 -12.39
CA ILE A 174 17.71 8.73 -11.63
C ILE A 174 16.69 7.59 -11.79
N GLN A 175 15.39 7.88 -11.76
CA GLN A 175 14.35 6.89 -11.96
C GLN A 175 14.48 6.20 -13.32
N ASP A 176 14.63 6.97 -14.39
CA ASP A 176 14.77 6.44 -15.76
C ASP A 176 16.08 5.66 -15.90
N TYR A 177 17.19 6.14 -15.34
CA TYR A 177 18.47 5.46 -15.32
C TYR A 177 18.38 4.04 -14.75
N PHE A 178 17.71 3.86 -13.60
CA PHE A 178 17.56 2.55 -12.98
C PHE A 178 16.56 1.66 -13.72
N LYS A 179 15.46 2.20 -14.24
CA LYS A 179 14.48 1.45 -15.05
C LYS A 179 15.11 0.89 -16.32
N GLU A 180 15.85 1.69 -17.06
CA GLU A 180 16.54 1.29 -18.29
C GLU A 180 17.54 0.16 -18.07
N ARG A 181 18.14 0.08 -16.88
CA ARG A 181 19.09 -0.97 -16.48
C ARG A 181 18.45 -2.20 -15.86
N GLY A 182 17.12 -2.30 -15.92
CA GLY A 182 16.39 -3.46 -15.45
C GLY A 182 16.23 -3.56 -13.93
N TYR A 183 16.51 -2.52 -13.16
CA TYR A 183 16.21 -2.47 -11.75
C TYR A 183 14.70 -2.28 -11.51
N TYR A 184 14.25 -2.69 -10.33
CA TYR A 184 12.87 -2.53 -9.94
C TYR A 184 12.69 -1.29 -9.09
N VAL A 185 12.33 -0.16 -9.70
CA VAL A 185 12.06 1.09 -8.97
C VAL A 185 10.74 0.96 -8.22
N THR A 186 10.84 0.84 -6.90
CA THR A 186 9.71 0.59 -5.99
C THR A 186 8.95 1.84 -5.62
N SER A 187 9.67 2.96 -5.42
CA SER A 187 9.11 4.26 -5.08
C SER A 187 9.99 5.39 -5.60
N TYR A 188 9.36 6.52 -5.84
CA TYR A 188 9.97 7.81 -6.09
C TYR A 188 9.16 8.85 -5.33
N GLU A 189 9.80 9.54 -4.40
CA GLU A 189 9.15 10.49 -3.49
C GLU A 189 9.97 11.78 -3.43
N ILE A 190 9.28 12.91 -3.27
CA ILE A 190 9.91 14.21 -3.05
C ILE A 190 9.47 14.70 -1.67
N LEU A 191 10.44 14.96 -0.79
CA LEU A 191 10.20 15.46 0.57
C LEU A 191 10.82 16.84 0.77
N PRO A 192 10.28 17.64 1.69
CA PRO A 192 10.94 18.86 2.16
C PRO A 192 12.22 18.52 2.91
N ASP A 193 13.14 19.48 3.01
CA ASP A 193 14.42 19.37 3.73
C ASP A 193 14.23 19.39 5.25
N GLU A 194 13.34 18.52 5.77
CA GLU A 194 13.05 18.35 7.18
C GLU A 194 13.63 17.03 7.71
N GLN A 195 14.60 17.10 8.63
CA GLN A 195 15.32 15.94 9.16
C GLN A 195 14.38 14.82 9.63
N VAL A 196 13.34 15.15 10.39
CA VAL A 196 12.41 14.16 10.94
C VAL A 196 11.67 13.40 9.84
N LEU A 197 11.24 14.08 8.78
CA LEU A 197 10.54 13.47 7.65
C LEU A 197 11.49 12.59 6.83
N ILE A 198 12.72 13.04 6.64
CA ILE A 198 13.76 12.30 5.93
C ILE A 198 14.11 11.00 6.67
N GLU A 199 14.36 11.07 7.99
CA GLU A 199 14.65 9.91 8.83
C GLU A 199 13.51 8.88 8.78
N GLN A 200 12.27 9.33 8.91
CA GLN A 200 11.09 8.46 8.83
C GLN A 200 10.95 7.79 7.47
N ALA A 201 11.20 8.52 6.38
CA ALA A 201 11.17 7.98 5.03
C ALA A 201 12.25 6.92 4.84
N LEU A 202 13.48 7.19 5.25
CA LEU A 202 14.61 6.25 5.13
C LEU A 202 14.34 4.97 5.92
N ILE A 203 13.88 5.06 7.18
CA ILE A 203 13.50 3.91 8.00
C ILE A 203 12.38 3.12 7.33
N ASN A 204 11.37 3.79 6.79
CA ASN A 204 10.28 3.11 6.10
C ASN A 204 10.76 2.40 4.83
N LEU A 205 11.60 3.05 4.04
CA LEU A 205 12.13 2.50 2.78
C LEU A 205 13.07 1.32 3.02
N SER A 206 13.91 1.35 4.07
CA SER A 206 14.82 0.25 4.43
C SER A 206 14.08 -0.88 5.16
N ASP A 207 13.51 -0.58 6.33
CA ASP A 207 13.09 -1.60 7.30
C ASP A 207 11.70 -2.19 6.99
N ARG A 208 10.84 -1.46 6.28
CA ARG A 208 9.47 -1.89 5.99
C ARG A 208 9.22 -2.21 4.54
N CYS A 209 9.80 -1.43 3.63
CA CYS A 209 9.67 -1.68 2.20
C CYS A 209 10.76 -2.61 1.67
N HIS A 210 11.79 -2.91 2.48
CA HIS A 210 12.89 -3.82 2.14
C HIS A 210 13.48 -3.51 0.76
N ASN A 211 13.87 -2.26 0.53
CA ASN A 211 14.62 -1.89 -0.67
C ASN A 211 16.08 -2.31 -0.53
N ASP A 212 16.66 -2.81 -1.62
CA ASP A 212 18.08 -3.19 -1.67
C ASP A 212 18.97 -1.96 -1.80
N LEU A 213 18.43 -0.87 -2.37
CA LEU A 213 19.15 0.39 -2.59
C LEU A 213 18.19 1.56 -2.42
N ILE A 214 18.64 2.58 -1.68
CA ILE A 214 17.93 3.86 -1.55
C ILE A 214 18.87 4.95 -2.07
N ILE A 215 18.41 5.70 -3.07
CA ILE A 215 19.13 6.85 -3.63
C ILE A 215 18.49 8.13 -3.13
N THR A 216 19.28 8.99 -2.55
CA THR A 216 18.86 10.36 -2.20
C THR A 216 19.50 11.37 -3.13
N THR A 217 18.75 12.41 -3.49
CA THR A 217 19.24 13.58 -4.26
C THR A 217 18.58 14.83 -3.72
N GLY A 218 19.19 16.00 -3.98
CA GLY A 218 18.68 17.31 -3.54
C GLY A 218 19.10 18.42 -4.48
#